data_c8545a1c8c0e19082ec6f756b7c2d227
#
_entry.id   c8545a1c8c0e19082ec6f756b7c2d227
#
_cell.length_a   1.000
_cell.length_b   1.000
_cell.length_c   1.000
_cell.angle_alpha   90.00
_cell.angle_beta   90.00
_cell.angle_gamma   90.00
#
_symmetry.space_group_name_H-M   'P 1'
#
loop_
_entity.id
_entity.type
_entity.pdbx_description
1 polymer ?
#
loop_
_entity_poly.entity_id
_entity_poly.type
_entity_poly.pdbx_seq_one_letter_code
_entity_poly.pdbx_strand_id
1 'polypeptide(L)'
;MIRLTWCTLIGLLIGLQGLLARERPSWELGIIHTAGQLPHYTGSNHYYQRSINLPYGILRSEQVDVSGAPNLFTDFTPDLRLEMAFGAELPVESDDLNDLPPPGADGSSDKVIRTKNYTRRGMEDIQALIGIGLNLDWYLGEHVTVDFPLLSKSTLGGGFRYAGNSFAPGVSVDAFDRDSNYALALGVSWEYGDENFNRTYYGVEANNTLPDRPAYTPSAGLISFNENLRFTAQFTRSLYLFVLRYRRGLENSVVQDSPLVVVNKNEGWVFGIILALAASDASVTRRK
;
A
#
# COMPACT_ATOMS: atom_id res chain seq x y z
N MET A 1 4.86 -36.22 3.06
CA MET A 1 6.18 -35.96 3.68
C MET A 1 6.67 -34.51 3.56
N ILE A 2 5.82 -33.51 3.25
CA ILE A 2 6.20 -32.07 3.05
C ILE A 2 5.77 -31.18 4.24
N ARG A 3 5.00 -31.71 5.19
CA ARG A 3 4.48 -30.92 6.34
C ARG A 3 5.48 -30.70 7.49
N LEU A 4 6.58 -31.44 7.55
CA LEU A 4 7.54 -31.33 8.65
C LEU A 4 8.64 -30.27 8.43
N THR A 5 8.86 -29.83 7.20
CA THR A 5 9.92 -28.88 6.84
C THR A 5 9.59 -27.43 7.19
N TRP A 6 8.32 -27.05 7.24
CA TRP A 6 7.91 -25.69 7.59
C TRP A 6 8.01 -25.39 9.09
N CYS A 7 7.71 -26.36 9.95
CA CYS A 7 7.83 -26.18 11.40
C CYS A 7 9.30 -26.07 11.86
N THR A 8 10.22 -26.78 11.19
CA THR A 8 11.66 -26.67 11.49
C THR A 8 12.27 -25.39 11.02
N LEU A 9 11.81 -24.82 9.89
CA LEU A 9 12.28 -23.50 9.41
C LEU A 9 11.82 -22.36 10.32
N ILE A 10 10.57 -22.39 10.79
CA ILE A 10 10.01 -21.44 11.75
C ILE A 10 10.72 -21.56 13.10
N GLY A 11 11.00 -22.78 13.58
CA GLY A 11 11.73 -23.02 14.83
C GLY A 11 13.19 -22.53 14.78
N LEU A 12 13.86 -22.63 13.63
CA LEU A 12 15.23 -22.12 13.43
C LEU A 12 15.27 -20.59 13.41
N LEU A 13 14.25 -19.95 12.88
CA LEU A 13 14.12 -18.48 12.85
C LEU A 13 13.87 -17.88 14.24
N ILE A 14 13.15 -18.59 15.11
CA ILE A 14 12.88 -18.16 16.49
C ILE A 14 14.12 -18.27 17.40
N GLY A 15 15.00 -19.25 17.13
CA GLY A 15 16.21 -19.49 17.94
C GLY A 15 17.34 -18.45 17.77
N LEU A 16 17.27 -17.57 16.76
CA LEU A 16 18.30 -16.55 16.48
C LEU A 16 18.09 -15.20 17.19
N GLN A 17 17.10 -15.08 18.06
CA GLN A 17 16.71 -13.82 18.72
C GLN A 17 17.74 -13.27 19.73
N GLY A 18 18.73 -14.03 20.12
CA GLY A 18 19.60 -13.69 21.27
C GLY A 18 20.86 -12.87 20.94
N LEU A 19 21.16 -12.50 19.70
CA LEU A 19 22.52 -12.06 19.35
C LEU A 19 22.70 -10.67 18.74
N LEU A 20 21.65 -9.89 18.51
CA LEU A 20 21.81 -8.58 17.87
C LEU A 20 21.08 -7.47 18.65
N ALA A 21 21.79 -6.84 19.59
CA ALA A 21 21.38 -5.56 20.15
C ALA A 21 21.25 -4.53 19.00
N ARG A 22 20.14 -3.81 18.99
CA ARG A 22 19.68 -2.98 17.87
C ARG A 22 20.30 -1.59 17.89
N GLU A 23 21.41 -1.48 17.26
CA GLU A 23 21.87 -0.20 16.76
C GLU A 23 21.41 -0.04 15.30
N ARG A 24 20.48 0.83 15.03
CA ARG A 24 20.06 1.16 13.66
C ARG A 24 21.01 2.22 13.11
N PRO A 25 21.54 2.06 11.87
CA PRO A 25 22.40 3.06 11.26
C PRO A 25 21.65 4.39 11.13
N SER A 26 22.36 5.51 11.30
CA SER A 26 21.77 6.85 11.13
C SER A 26 21.39 7.14 9.69
N TRP A 27 22.03 6.48 8.73
CA TRP A 27 21.60 6.47 7.33
C TRP A 27 21.86 5.13 6.69
N GLU A 28 21.07 4.82 5.67
CA GLU A 28 21.12 3.57 4.92
C GLU A 28 20.66 3.83 3.49
N LEU A 29 21.36 3.25 2.52
CA LEU A 29 21.00 3.29 1.10
C LEU A 29 20.94 1.85 0.57
N GLY A 30 19.98 1.56 -0.30
CA GLY A 30 19.84 0.21 -0.81
C GLY A 30 18.82 0.05 -1.92
N ILE A 31 18.40 -1.19 -2.12
CA ILE A 31 17.44 -1.60 -3.13
C ILE A 31 16.33 -2.39 -2.45
N ILE A 32 15.09 -2.07 -2.80
CA ILE A 32 13.90 -2.86 -2.50
C ILE A 32 13.53 -3.62 -3.78
N HIS A 33 13.54 -4.94 -3.71
CA HIS A 33 12.93 -5.80 -4.72
C HIS A 33 11.57 -6.24 -4.22
N THR A 34 10.51 -5.96 -4.96
CA THR A 34 9.16 -6.37 -4.61
C THR A 34 8.49 -7.07 -5.79
N ALA A 35 7.71 -8.11 -5.49
CA ALA A 35 6.90 -8.83 -6.46
C ALA A 35 5.51 -9.09 -5.89
N GLY A 36 4.48 -8.94 -6.70
CA GLY A 36 3.11 -9.18 -6.27
C GLY A 36 2.07 -8.96 -7.33
N GLN A 37 0.83 -9.23 -6.96
CA GLN A 37 -0.35 -8.94 -7.75
C GLN A 37 -1.11 -7.81 -7.06
N LEU A 38 -1.29 -6.69 -7.75
CA LEU A 38 -2.03 -5.54 -7.26
C LEU A 38 -3.15 -5.22 -8.26
N PRO A 39 -4.39 -4.99 -7.81
CA PRO A 39 -5.46 -4.55 -8.69
C PRO A 39 -5.13 -3.17 -9.23
N HIS A 40 -5.63 -2.86 -10.42
CA HIS A 40 -5.47 -1.52 -11.00
C HIS A 40 -6.09 -0.45 -10.10
N TYR A 41 -7.22 -0.74 -9.48
CA TYR A 41 -7.89 0.01 -8.41
C TYR A 41 -8.83 -0.94 -7.65
N THR A 42 -9.31 -0.55 -6.50
CA THR A 42 -10.24 -1.38 -5.73
C THR A 42 -11.56 -1.54 -6.50
N GLY A 43 -12.00 -2.79 -6.68
CA GLY A 43 -13.17 -3.14 -7.50
C GLY A 43 -12.83 -3.50 -8.96
N SER A 44 -11.59 -3.29 -9.41
CA SER A 44 -11.12 -3.78 -10.71
C SER A 44 -10.80 -5.27 -10.65
N ASN A 45 -11.19 -6.04 -11.67
CA ASN A 45 -10.71 -7.41 -11.84
C ASN A 45 -9.38 -7.49 -12.62
N HIS A 46 -8.86 -6.35 -13.09
CA HIS A 46 -7.56 -6.26 -13.76
C HIS A 46 -6.45 -6.05 -12.73
N TYR A 47 -5.37 -6.82 -12.87
CA TYR A 47 -4.25 -6.83 -11.93
C TYR A 47 -2.93 -6.64 -12.65
N TYR A 48 -2.06 -5.83 -12.06
CA TYR A 48 -0.65 -5.87 -12.38
C TYR A 48 -0.03 -7.13 -11.77
N GLN A 49 0.76 -7.82 -12.56
CA GLN A 49 1.75 -8.75 -12.03
C GLN A 49 3.11 -8.12 -12.27
N ARG A 50 3.67 -7.49 -11.26
CA ARG A 50 4.91 -6.75 -11.40
C ARG A 50 5.94 -7.20 -10.37
N SER A 51 7.19 -7.22 -10.85
CA SER A 51 8.38 -7.23 -10.04
C SER A 51 9.07 -5.88 -10.25
N ILE A 52 9.33 -5.16 -9.18
CA ILE A 52 9.85 -3.79 -9.23
C ILE A 52 11.11 -3.73 -8.35
N ASN A 53 12.16 -3.11 -8.88
CA ASN A 53 13.33 -2.74 -8.11
C ASN A 53 13.29 -1.23 -7.87
N LEU A 54 13.29 -0.83 -6.62
CA LEU A 54 13.27 0.57 -6.21
C LEU A 54 14.52 0.89 -5.39
N PRO A 55 15.25 1.97 -5.72
CA PRO A 55 16.25 2.47 -4.79
C PRO A 55 15.54 3.02 -3.55
N TYR A 56 16.14 2.84 -2.39
CA TYR A 56 15.68 3.47 -1.17
C TYR A 56 16.82 4.13 -0.43
N GLY A 57 16.48 5.16 0.33
CA GLY A 57 17.38 5.81 1.27
C GLY A 57 16.67 6.02 2.59
N ILE A 58 17.36 5.77 3.68
CA ILE A 58 16.90 6.00 5.04
C ILE A 58 17.84 6.99 5.69
N LEU A 59 17.30 8.03 6.29
CA LEU A 59 18.01 8.96 7.18
C LEU A 59 17.27 8.98 8.51
N ARG A 60 17.98 8.69 9.60
CA ARG A 60 17.41 8.67 10.95
C ARG A 60 18.10 9.72 11.79
N SER A 61 17.34 10.58 12.41
CA SER A 61 17.79 11.45 13.48
C SER A 61 16.77 11.37 14.62
N GLU A 62 17.02 12.09 15.72
CA GLU A 62 16.07 12.12 16.82
C GLU A 62 14.69 12.70 16.44
N GLN A 63 14.57 13.41 15.31
CA GLN A 63 13.36 14.08 14.84
C GLN A 63 12.98 13.74 13.40
N VAL A 64 13.84 13.04 12.65
CA VAL A 64 13.62 12.74 11.23
C VAL A 64 13.90 11.25 11.01
N ASP A 65 12.91 10.51 10.58
CA ASP A 65 13.07 9.15 10.07
C ASP A 65 12.65 9.13 8.60
N VAL A 66 13.62 8.95 7.71
CA VAL A 66 13.41 8.84 6.27
C VAL A 66 13.51 7.37 5.87
N SER A 67 12.71 6.52 6.50
CA SER A 67 12.61 5.11 6.10
C SER A 67 11.55 4.94 5.01
N GLY A 68 11.98 5.05 3.75
CA GLY A 68 11.14 4.85 2.58
C GLY A 68 10.46 6.12 2.04
N ALA A 69 9.98 7.00 2.86
CA ALA A 69 9.56 8.38 2.54
C ALA A 69 10.10 9.30 3.64
N PRO A 70 10.43 10.58 3.32
CA PRO A 70 10.90 11.51 4.35
C PRO A 70 9.80 11.73 5.39
N ASN A 71 9.98 11.20 6.59
CA ASN A 71 9.06 11.41 7.71
C ASN A 71 9.63 12.48 8.63
N LEU A 72 9.01 13.65 8.59
CA LEU A 72 9.10 14.63 9.67
C LEU A 72 8.03 14.26 10.68
N PHE A 73 8.40 14.03 11.92
CA PHE A 73 7.44 13.71 12.96
C PHE A 73 7.63 14.58 14.20
N THR A 74 6.56 14.70 14.96
CA THR A 74 6.56 15.33 16.27
C THR A 74 5.76 14.47 17.25
N ASP A 75 6.36 14.13 18.38
CA ASP A 75 5.68 13.43 19.46
C ASP A 75 4.98 14.47 20.34
N PHE A 76 3.65 14.46 20.38
CA PHE A 76 2.88 15.29 21.33
C PHE A 76 2.90 14.69 22.72
N THR A 77 2.85 13.37 22.80
CA THR A 77 2.99 12.57 24.01
C THR A 77 3.76 11.29 23.67
N PRO A 78 4.20 10.47 24.64
CA PRO A 78 4.82 9.17 24.36
C PRO A 78 3.94 8.25 23.48
N ASP A 79 2.61 8.44 23.54
CA ASP A 79 1.63 7.58 22.87
C ASP A 79 1.00 8.25 21.65
N LEU A 80 1.30 9.52 21.35
CA LEU A 80 0.67 10.27 20.27
C LEU A 80 1.72 10.97 19.41
N ARG A 81 1.82 10.57 18.15
CA ARG A 81 2.76 11.08 17.15
C ARG A 81 2.03 11.66 15.95
N LEU A 82 2.43 12.85 15.54
CA LEU A 82 2.06 13.41 14.22
C LEU A 82 3.26 13.29 13.28
N GLU A 83 3.05 12.74 12.11
CA GLU A 83 4.10 12.61 11.10
C GLU A 83 3.60 13.05 9.71
N MET A 84 4.54 13.35 8.83
CA MET A 84 4.21 13.52 7.41
C MET A 84 3.88 12.17 6.80
N ALA A 85 2.79 12.11 6.05
CA ALA A 85 2.38 10.93 5.33
C ALA A 85 2.66 11.09 3.83
N PHE A 86 3.10 10.01 3.20
CA PHE A 86 3.33 9.93 1.77
C PHE A 86 2.61 8.71 1.21
N GLY A 87 2.12 8.85 -0.02
CA GLY A 87 1.47 7.77 -0.74
C GLY A 87 1.81 7.81 -2.22
N ALA A 88 1.72 6.67 -2.88
CA ALA A 88 1.86 6.57 -4.32
C ALA A 88 0.86 5.58 -4.87
N GLU A 89 0.26 5.93 -6.01
CA GLU A 89 -0.64 5.05 -6.76
C GLU A 89 -0.03 4.75 -8.12
N LEU A 90 -0.15 3.52 -8.54
CA LEU A 90 0.34 3.12 -9.87
C LEU A 90 -0.56 3.71 -10.96
N PRO A 91 0.01 4.05 -12.14
CA PRO A 91 -0.78 4.52 -13.26
C PRO A 91 -1.66 3.38 -13.79
N VAL A 92 -2.86 3.69 -14.27
CA VAL A 92 -3.76 2.73 -14.91
C VAL A 92 -3.87 3.07 -16.38
N GLU A 93 -3.28 2.24 -17.24
CA GLU A 93 -3.41 2.35 -18.69
C GLU A 93 -4.76 1.78 -19.13
N SER A 94 -5.49 2.50 -19.96
CA SER A 94 -6.76 2.07 -20.55
C SER A 94 -6.50 1.32 -21.86
N ASP A 95 -7.32 0.32 -22.18
CA ASP A 95 -7.29 -0.31 -23.51
C ASP A 95 -7.84 0.64 -24.57
N ASP A 96 -7.50 0.40 -25.82
CA ASP A 96 -8.11 1.11 -26.94
C ASP A 96 -9.59 0.75 -27.07
N LEU A 97 -10.41 1.69 -27.55
CA LEU A 97 -11.86 1.51 -27.63
C LEU A 97 -12.28 0.27 -28.43
N ASN A 98 -11.51 -0.07 -29.46
CA ASN A 98 -11.80 -1.18 -30.38
C ASN A 98 -11.06 -2.49 -30.01
N ASP A 99 -10.37 -2.53 -28.88
CA ASP A 99 -9.70 -3.76 -28.43
C ASP A 99 -10.73 -4.83 -28.10
N LEU A 100 -10.38 -6.08 -28.41
CA LEU A 100 -11.20 -7.22 -28.02
C LEU A 100 -11.10 -7.47 -26.50
N PRO A 101 -12.23 -7.88 -25.87
CA PRO A 101 -12.19 -8.20 -24.46
C PRO A 101 -11.23 -9.37 -24.20
N PRO A 102 -10.33 -9.24 -23.22
CA PRO A 102 -9.53 -10.38 -22.78
C PRO A 102 -10.42 -11.38 -22.05
N PRO A 103 -10.03 -12.66 -21.99
CA PRO A 103 -10.75 -13.65 -21.20
C PRO A 103 -10.97 -13.18 -19.75
N GLY A 104 -12.21 -13.22 -19.27
CA GLY A 104 -12.59 -12.81 -17.94
C GLY A 104 -12.78 -11.30 -17.71
N ALA A 105 -12.61 -10.45 -18.74
CA ALA A 105 -12.85 -9.01 -18.61
C ALA A 105 -14.32 -8.67 -18.33
N ASP A 106 -15.23 -9.56 -18.68
CA ASP A 106 -16.68 -9.50 -18.43
C ASP A 106 -17.08 -9.83 -16.98
N GLY A 107 -16.12 -10.01 -16.09
CA GLY A 107 -16.35 -10.43 -14.72
C GLY A 107 -16.46 -11.94 -14.51
N SER A 108 -16.27 -12.74 -15.57
CA SER A 108 -16.24 -14.22 -15.46
C SER A 108 -14.98 -14.73 -14.75
N SER A 109 -14.00 -13.85 -14.52
CA SER A 109 -12.79 -14.15 -13.73
C SER A 109 -12.57 -13.07 -12.67
N ASP A 110 -12.19 -13.52 -11.48
CA ASP A 110 -11.78 -12.63 -10.38
C ASP A 110 -10.47 -11.89 -10.67
N LYS A 111 -9.67 -12.42 -11.61
CA LYS A 111 -8.35 -11.86 -11.93
C LYS A 111 -8.02 -11.94 -13.40
N VAL A 112 -7.78 -10.78 -14.00
CA VAL A 112 -7.27 -10.60 -15.36
C VAL A 112 -5.89 -9.94 -15.26
N ILE A 113 -4.83 -10.69 -15.56
CA ILE A 113 -3.45 -10.19 -15.45
C ILE A 113 -3.08 -9.45 -16.73
N ARG A 114 -3.04 -8.11 -16.67
CA ARG A 114 -2.70 -7.22 -17.80
C ARG A 114 -2.12 -5.90 -17.31
N THR A 115 -1.38 -5.21 -18.19
CA THR A 115 -0.94 -3.83 -17.93
C THR A 115 -2.06 -2.82 -18.20
N LYS A 116 -2.88 -3.05 -19.22
CA LYS A 116 -4.01 -2.19 -19.59
C LYS A 116 -5.33 -2.69 -18.99
N ASN A 117 -6.27 -1.79 -18.80
CA ASN A 117 -7.58 -2.05 -18.23
C ASN A 117 -8.67 -1.97 -19.29
N TYR A 118 -9.27 -3.11 -19.63
CA TYR A 118 -10.33 -3.19 -20.64
C TYR A 118 -11.63 -2.52 -20.18
N THR A 119 -11.96 -2.55 -18.90
CA THR A 119 -13.16 -1.89 -18.38
C THR A 119 -13.12 -0.38 -18.63
N ARG A 120 -11.91 0.19 -18.70
CA ARG A 120 -11.68 1.61 -19.01
C ARG A 120 -11.38 1.90 -20.47
N ARG A 121 -11.59 0.94 -21.40
CA ARG A 121 -11.26 1.12 -22.83
C ARG A 121 -11.79 2.44 -23.41
N GLY A 122 -10.96 3.14 -24.15
CA GLY A 122 -11.28 4.45 -24.74
C GLY A 122 -11.36 5.62 -23.77
N MET A 123 -11.11 5.42 -22.47
CA MET A 123 -10.94 6.50 -21.49
C MET A 123 -9.49 6.97 -21.42
N GLU A 124 -9.28 8.16 -20.89
CA GLU A 124 -7.92 8.62 -20.58
C GLU A 124 -7.26 7.71 -19.52
N ASP A 125 -5.95 7.54 -19.65
CA ASP A 125 -5.13 6.85 -18.65
C ASP A 125 -5.14 7.61 -17.32
N ILE A 126 -5.19 6.87 -16.22
CA ILE A 126 -4.92 7.44 -14.91
C ILE A 126 -3.41 7.51 -14.75
N GLN A 127 -2.89 8.74 -14.62
CA GLN A 127 -1.47 8.96 -14.37
C GLN A 127 -1.10 8.45 -12.98
N ALA A 128 0.19 8.14 -12.76
CA ALA A 128 0.68 7.88 -11.41
C ALA A 128 0.35 9.04 -10.49
N LEU A 129 -0.15 8.73 -9.29
CA LEU A 129 -0.43 9.75 -8.27
C LEU A 129 0.62 9.69 -7.17
N ILE A 130 0.98 10.85 -6.66
CA ILE A 130 1.67 11.01 -5.37
C ILE A 130 0.73 11.67 -4.38
N GLY A 131 0.75 11.20 -3.15
CA GLY A 131 0.05 11.79 -2.02
C GLY A 131 1.04 12.34 -1.00
N ILE A 132 0.76 13.54 -0.50
CA ILE A 132 1.49 14.16 0.60
C ILE A 132 0.45 14.63 1.62
N GLY A 133 0.73 14.42 2.90
CA GLY A 133 -0.20 14.79 3.93
C GLY A 133 0.32 14.57 5.33
N LEU A 134 -0.58 14.26 6.24
CA LEU A 134 -0.29 14.04 7.65
C LEU A 134 -0.86 12.70 8.10
N ASN A 135 -0.19 12.06 9.03
CA ASN A 135 -0.67 10.90 9.75
C ASN A 135 -0.58 11.15 11.24
N LEU A 136 -1.63 10.85 11.97
CA LEU A 136 -1.64 10.85 13.41
C LEU A 136 -1.66 9.41 13.90
N ASP A 137 -0.57 8.98 14.56
CA ASP A 137 -0.46 7.67 15.18
C ASP A 137 -0.76 7.76 16.66
N TRP A 138 -1.68 6.93 17.12
CA TRP A 138 -1.96 6.74 18.52
C TRP A 138 -1.58 5.32 18.95
N TYR A 139 -0.58 5.24 19.82
CA TYR A 139 -0.03 4.00 20.32
C TYR A 139 -0.75 3.58 21.61
N LEU A 140 -1.51 2.50 21.54
CA LEU A 140 -2.20 1.91 22.68
C LEU A 140 -1.35 0.75 23.24
N GLY A 141 -0.39 1.10 24.09
CA GLY A 141 0.62 0.16 24.58
C GLY A 141 1.62 -0.26 23.51
N GLU A 142 2.22 -1.46 23.64
CA GLU A 142 3.31 -1.92 22.78
C GLU A 142 2.85 -2.57 21.48
N HIS A 143 1.60 -3.04 21.44
CA HIS A 143 1.11 -3.91 20.36
C HIS A 143 0.06 -3.27 19.46
N VAL A 144 -0.66 -2.24 19.92
CA VAL A 144 -1.77 -1.66 19.15
C VAL A 144 -1.42 -0.26 18.67
N THR A 145 -1.66 -0.01 17.38
CA THR A 145 -1.54 1.33 16.79
C THR A 145 -2.84 1.68 16.10
N VAL A 146 -3.33 2.89 16.34
CA VAL A 146 -4.44 3.50 15.59
C VAL A 146 -3.86 4.61 14.75
N ASP A 147 -4.07 4.58 13.45
CA ASP A 147 -3.51 5.53 12.50
C ASP A 147 -4.60 6.30 11.76
N PHE A 148 -4.32 7.59 11.45
CA PHE A 148 -5.26 8.50 10.78
C PHE A 148 -4.56 9.24 9.62
N PRO A 149 -4.16 8.53 8.54
CA PRO A 149 -3.50 9.17 7.41
C PRO A 149 -4.50 9.97 6.56
N LEU A 150 -4.18 11.25 6.33
CA LEU A 150 -4.87 12.15 5.43
C LEU A 150 -3.90 12.59 4.33
N LEU A 151 -4.18 12.27 3.09
CA LEU A 151 -3.33 12.54 1.94
C LEU A 151 -4.04 13.43 0.91
N SER A 152 -3.34 14.47 0.45
CA SER A 152 -3.69 15.22 -0.76
C SER A 152 -2.91 14.64 -1.93
N LYS A 153 -3.62 14.21 -2.98
CA LYS A 153 -3.04 13.47 -4.12
C LYS A 153 -2.99 14.34 -5.37
N SER A 154 -1.90 14.20 -6.13
CA SER A 154 -1.67 14.89 -7.39
C SER A 154 -1.02 13.96 -8.41
N THR A 155 -1.23 14.23 -9.71
CA THR A 155 -0.61 13.46 -10.79
C THR A 155 0.88 13.73 -10.89
N LEU A 156 1.68 12.71 -11.22
CA LEU A 156 3.12 12.83 -11.51
C LEU A 156 3.42 13.15 -12.97
N GLY A 157 2.49 12.92 -13.88
CA GLY A 157 2.66 13.13 -15.33
C GLY A 157 1.80 14.29 -15.85
N GLY A 158 2.20 14.91 -16.96
CA GLY A 158 1.40 15.95 -17.63
C GLY A 158 1.20 17.25 -16.85
N GLY A 159 2.08 17.55 -15.89
CA GLY A 159 1.94 18.62 -14.90
C GLY A 159 1.29 18.12 -13.61
N PHE A 160 1.66 18.70 -12.47
CA PHE A 160 1.05 18.42 -11.18
C PHE A 160 -0.41 18.90 -11.19
N ARG A 161 -1.36 17.98 -11.36
CA ARG A 161 -2.79 18.27 -11.27
C ARG A 161 -3.35 17.62 -10.01
N TYR A 162 -4.10 18.38 -9.25
CA TYR A 162 -4.80 17.88 -8.07
C TYR A 162 -5.80 16.78 -8.47
N ALA A 163 -5.70 15.64 -7.80
CA ALA A 163 -6.51 14.46 -8.05
C ALA A 163 -7.49 14.14 -6.90
N GLY A 164 -7.42 14.89 -5.79
CA GLY A 164 -8.33 14.73 -4.65
C GLY A 164 -7.60 14.40 -3.36
N ASN A 165 -8.40 14.14 -2.32
CA ASN A 165 -7.92 13.76 -1.00
C ASN A 165 -8.39 12.35 -0.64
N SER A 166 -7.57 11.61 0.10
CA SER A 166 -7.95 10.36 0.72
C SER A 166 -7.67 10.38 2.22
N PHE A 167 -8.52 9.69 2.98
CA PHE A 167 -8.40 9.48 4.41
C PHE A 167 -8.61 8.00 4.70
N ALA A 168 -7.68 7.36 5.41
CA ALA A 168 -7.72 5.91 5.59
C ALA A 168 -7.44 5.50 7.05
N PRO A 169 -8.32 5.88 8.00
CA PRO A 169 -8.14 5.52 9.41
C PRO A 169 -8.04 4.01 9.57
N GLY A 170 -7.14 3.57 10.44
CA GLY A 170 -6.87 2.16 10.64
C GLY A 170 -6.52 1.78 12.07
N VAL A 171 -6.52 0.49 12.30
CA VAL A 171 -6.03 -0.13 13.53
C VAL A 171 -5.15 -1.29 13.14
N SER A 172 -3.99 -1.39 13.73
CA SER A 172 -3.09 -2.53 13.59
C SER A 172 -2.70 -3.12 14.95
N VAL A 173 -2.55 -4.44 14.97
CA VAL A 173 -2.10 -5.19 16.14
C VAL A 173 -0.85 -5.95 15.76
N ASP A 174 0.25 -5.67 16.44
CA ASP A 174 1.52 -6.34 16.28
C ASP A 174 1.64 -7.50 17.28
N ALA A 175 1.99 -8.69 16.79
CA ALA A 175 2.17 -9.87 17.63
C ALA A 175 3.52 -9.90 18.36
N PHE A 176 4.47 -9.06 17.95
CA PHE A 176 5.81 -8.94 18.53
C PHE A 176 6.04 -7.51 19.04
N ASP A 177 6.90 -7.38 20.01
CA ASP A 177 7.34 -6.07 20.50
C ASP A 177 7.96 -5.26 19.35
N ARG A 178 7.75 -3.95 19.36
CA ARG A 178 8.25 -3.02 18.32
C ARG A 178 9.77 -3.09 18.12
N ASP A 179 10.48 -3.58 19.11
CA ASP A 179 11.93 -3.79 19.07
C ASP A 179 12.34 -5.17 18.53
N SER A 180 11.41 -6.05 18.16
CA SER A 180 11.72 -7.36 17.60
C SER A 180 12.31 -7.29 16.19
N ASN A 181 13.22 -8.19 15.81
CA ASN A 181 13.69 -8.37 14.44
C ASN A 181 12.61 -8.91 13.51
N TYR A 182 11.49 -9.32 14.08
CA TYR A 182 10.31 -9.81 13.41
C TYR A 182 9.14 -8.91 13.77
N ALA A 183 8.31 -8.61 12.78
CA ALA A 183 7.02 -7.98 12.99
C ALA A 183 5.95 -8.84 12.30
N LEU A 184 4.89 -9.14 12.99
CA LEU A 184 3.69 -9.76 12.43
C LEU A 184 2.51 -8.90 12.86
N ALA A 185 1.97 -8.16 11.93
CA ALA A 185 0.88 -7.23 12.18
C ALA A 185 -0.38 -7.64 11.42
N LEU A 186 -1.51 -7.62 12.11
CA LEU A 186 -2.84 -7.67 11.54
C LEU A 186 -3.41 -6.26 11.56
N GLY A 187 -3.84 -5.76 10.40
CA GLY A 187 -4.41 -4.42 10.29
C GLY A 187 -5.77 -4.42 9.61
N VAL A 188 -6.60 -3.47 10.00
CA VAL A 188 -7.84 -3.11 9.32
C VAL A 188 -7.89 -1.61 9.12
N SER A 189 -8.45 -1.16 7.99
CA SER A 189 -8.62 0.27 7.72
C SER A 189 -9.84 0.53 6.84
N TRP A 190 -10.33 1.76 6.88
CA TRP A 190 -11.45 2.25 6.07
C TRP A 190 -10.92 3.35 5.17
N GLU A 191 -10.92 3.13 3.86
CA GLU A 191 -10.47 4.12 2.90
C GLU A 191 -11.62 5.00 2.44
N TYR A 192 -11.47 6.31 2.61
CA TYR A 192 -12.41 7.34 2.16
C TYR A 192 -11.73 8.19 1.09
N GLY A 193 -12.52 8.62 0.10
CA GLY A 193 -12.10 9.60 -0.92
C GLY A 193 -13.06 10.79 -0.98
N ASP A 194 -12.53 11.96 -1.35
CA ASP A 194 -13.37 13.05 -1.79
C ASP A 194 -13.91 12.80 -3.20
N GLU A 195 -14.80 13.66 -3.70
CA GLU A 195 -15.40 13.50 -5.03
C GLU A 195 -14.35 13.47 -6.14
N ASN A 196 -13.27 14.25 -6.04
CA ASN A 196 -12.23 14.31 -7.06
C ASN A 196 -11.41 13.02 -7.11
N PHE A 197 -11.02 12.49 -5.95
CA PHE A 197 -10.30 11.23 -5.87
C PHE A 197 -11.19 10.08 -6.39
N ASN A 198 -12.44 10.01 -5.95
CA ASN A 198 -13.37 8.99 -6.40
C ASN A 198 -13.66 9.10 -7.90
N ARG A 199 -13.80 10.33 -8.44
CA ARG A 199 -13.99 10.56 -9.88
C ARG A 199 -12.82 10.08 -10.73
N THR A 200 -11.60 10.22 -10.23
CA THR A 200 -10.38 9.76 -10.93
C THR A 200 -10.44 8.27 -11.26
N TYR A 201 -10.91 7.44 -10.33
CA TYR A 201 -10.93 5.98 -10.50
C TYR A 201 -12.28 5.43 -10.96
N TYR A 202 -13.38 6.03 -10.53
CA TYR A 202 -14.72 5.47 -10.64
C TYR A 202 -15.68 6.31 -11.47
N GLY A 203 -15.29 7.53 -11.86
CA GLY A 203 -16.12 8.41 -12.68
C GLY A 203 -16.16 7.96 -14.14
N VAL A 204 -17.35 8.10 -14.76
CA VAL A 204 -17.56 7.95 -16.20
C VAL A 204 -18.26 9.19 -16.73
N GLU A 205 -17.50 10.02 -17.45
CA GLU A 205 -18.05 11.24 -18.07
C GLU A 205 -18.91 10.90 -19.29
N ALA A 206 -19.78 11.84 -19.71
CA ALA A 206 -20.73 11.64 -20.79
C ALA A 206 -20.08 11.25 -22.13
N ASN A 207 -18.89 11.78 -22.41
CA ASN A 207 -18.09 11.45 -23.62
C ASN A 207 -17.42 10.06 -23.57
N ASN A 208 -17.39 9.43 -22.39
CA ASN A 208 -16.79 8.12 -22.17
C ASN A 208 -17.83 7.00 -22.01
N THR A 209 -19.11 7.30 -22.26
CA THR A 209 -20.19 6.31 -22.13
C THR A 209 -20.16 5.27 -23.25
N LEU A 210 -20.49 4.04 -22.89
CA LEU A 210 -20.69 2.92 -23.78
C LEU A 210 -22.01 2.22 -23.40
N PRO A 211 -22.58 1.34 -24.25
CA PRO A 211 -23.78 0.58 -23.90
C PRO A 211 -23.67 -0.22 -22.58
N ASP A 212 -22.48 -0.71 -22.26
CA ASP A 212 -22.14 -1.45 -21.04
C ASP A 212 -21.46 -0.59 -19.96
N ARG A 213 -21.28 0.70 -20.20
CA ARG A 213 -20.63 1.65 -19.29
C ARG A 213 -21.36 3.00 -19.32
N PRO A 214 -22.47 3.13 -18.58
CA PRO A 214 -23.23 4.39 -18.49
C PRO A 214 -22.43 5.48 -17.75
N ALA A 215 -22.84 6.73 -17.92
CA ALA A 215 -22.30 7.86 -17.18
C ALA A 215 -22.47 7.63 -15.66
N TYR A 216 -21.44 7.97 -14.89
CA TYR A 216 -21.44 7.80 -13.45
C TYR A 216 -20.61 8.90 -12.76
N THR A 217 -21.19 9.54 -11.76
CA THR A 217 -20.53 10.55 -10.94
C THR A 217 -20.51 10.06 -9.49
N PRO A 218 -19.35 9.63 -8.96
CA PRO A 218 -19.26 9.18 -7.59
C PRO A 218 -19.35 10.36 -6.61
N SER A 219 -19.90 10.13 -5.44
CA SER A 219 -19.87 11.06 -4.31
C SER A 219 -18.62 10.87 -3.46
N ALA A 220 -18.31 11.83 -2.57
CA ALA A 220 -17.35 11.63 -1.49
C ALA A 220 -17.86 10.59 -0.50
N GLY A 221 -16.96 9.78 0.08
CA GLY A 221 -17.32 8.82 1.12
C GLY A 221 -16.42 7.59 1.14
N LEU A 222 -16.92 6.54 1.80
CA LEU A 222 -16.21 5.26 1.96
C LEU A 222 -16.00 4.58 0.60
N ILE A 223 -14.75 4.27 0.28
CA ILE A 223 -14.36 3.49 -0.90
C ILE A 223 -14.27 2.02 -0.54
N SER A 224 -13.50 1.67 0.49
CA SER A 224 -13.24 0.28 0.82
C SER A 224 -12.97 0.05 2.29
N PHE A 225 -13.29 -1.18 2.73
CA PHE A 225 -12.77 -1.76 3.95
C PHE A 225 -11.58 -2.66 3.62
N ASN A 226 -10.46 -2.44 4.29
CA ASN A 226 -9.20 -3.11 4.01
C ASN A 226 -8.76 -3.96 5.20
N GLU A 227 -8.34 -5.18 4.92
CA GLU A 227 -7.70 -6.09 5.86
C GLU A 227 -6.30 -6.41 5.35
N ASN A 228 -5.34 -6.42 6.23
CA ASN A 228 -3.98 -6.80 5.87
C ASN A 228 -3.31 -7.65 6.96
N LEU A 229 -2.47 -8.56 6.51
CA LEU A 229 -1.56 -9.31 7.36
C LEU A 229 -0.14 -9.08 6.83
N ARG A 230 0.67 -8.42 7.63
CA ARG A 230 2.05 -8.07 7.29
C ARG A 230 3.02 -8.85 8.16
N PHE A 231 3.94 -9.54 7.53
CA PHE A 231 5.10 -10.11 8.18
C PHE A 231 6.36 -9.42 7.67
N THR A 232 7.24 -9.03 8.57
CA THR A 232 8.56 -8.48 8.25
C THR A 232 9.61 -9.20 9.09
N ALA A 233 10.74 -9.54 8.48
CA ALA A 233 11.87 -10.16 9.15
C ALA A 233 13.17 -9.46 8.77
N GLN A 234 13.95 -9.06 9.76
CA GLN A 234 15.31 -8.57 9.60
C GLN A 234 16.26 -9.71 9.88
N PHE A 235 16.95 -10.22 8.86
CA PHE A 235 17.91 -11.33 8.99
C PHE A 235 19.31 -10.85 9.37
N THR A 236 19.71 -9.70 8.80
CA THR A 236 20.99 -9.06 9.09
C THR A 236 20.79 -7.56 9.19
N ARG A 237 21.84 -6.80 9.52
CA ARG A 237 21.78 -5.32 9.46
C ARG A 237 21.40 -4.79 8.07
N SER A 238 21.63 -5.58 7.02
CA SER A 238 21.45 -5.16 5.62
C SER A 238 20.38 -5.92 4.85
N LEU A 239 19.77 -6.95 5.43
CA LEU A 239 18.81 -7.80 4.72
C LEU A 239 17.51 -7.93 5.48
N TYR A 240 16.42 -7.50 4.82
CA TYR A 240 15.06 -7.61 5.31
C TYR A 240 14.19 -8.34 4.30
N LEU A 241 13.22 -9.08 4.81
CA LEU A 241 12.13 -9.67 4.04
C LEU A 241 10.81 -9.08 4.52
N PHE A 242 9.87 -8.83 3.61
CA PHE A 242 8.49 -8.60 3.99
C PHE A 242 7.53 -9.42 3.13
N VAL A 243 6.40 -9.77 3.74
CA VAL A 243 5.26 -10.42 3.09
C VAL A 243 4.01 -9.69 3.54
N LEU A 244 3.20 -9.28 2.58
CA LEU A 244 1.93 -8.62 2.81
C LEU A 244 0.83 -9.42 2.11
N ARG A 245 -0.15 -9.90 2.88
CA ARG A 245 -1.44 -10.31 2.36
C ARG A 245 -2.43 -9.17 2.57
N TYR A 246 -3.20 -8.85 1.55
CA TYR A 246 -4.25 -7.83 1.65
C TYR A 246 -5.58 -8.37 1.13
N ARG A 247 -6.66 -7.82 1.66
CA ARG A 247 -8.03 -7.93 1.16
C ARG A 247 -8.69 -6.56 1.25
N ARG A 248 -9.36 -6.15 0.18
CA ARG A 248 -10.11 -4.89 0.08
C ARG A 248 -11.52 -5.20 -0.36
N GLY A 249 -12.52 -4.84 0.44
CA GLY A 249 -13.94 -5.03 0.17
C GLY A 249 -14.64 -3.71 -0.11
N LEU A 250 -15.63 -3.74 -0.99
CA LEU A 250 -16.44 -2.57 -1.38
C LEU A 250 -17.82 -2.57 -0.71
N GLU A 251 -18.02 -3.36 0.33
CA GLU A 251 -19.30 -3.40 1.04
C GLU A 251 -19.65 -2.01 1.62
N ASN A 252 -20.83 -1.50 1.30
CA ASN A 252 -21.31 -0.14 1.66
C ASN A 252 -20.48 1.02 1.07
N SER A 253 -19.75 0.76 0.00
CA SER A 253 -18.94 1.77 -0.69
C SER A 253 -19.84 2.72 -1.51
N VAL A 254 -19.47 4.03 -1.51
CA VAL A 254 -20.12 5.03 -2.37
C VAL A 254 -19.79 4.86 -3.86
N VAL A 255 -18.81 4.00 -4.20
CA VAL A 255 -18.39 3.73 -5.57
C VAL A 255 -18.86 2.36 -6.08
N GLN A 256 -19.57 1.60 -5.26
CA GLN A 256 -19.99 0.23 -5.56
C GLN A 256 -20.81 0.12 -6.86
N ASP A 257 -21.64 1.12 -7.15
CA ASP A 257 -22.52 1.14 -8.34
C ASP A 257 -21.81 1.69 -9.59
N SER A 258 -20.52 2.01 -9.52
CA SER A 258 -19.78 2.46 -10.70
C SER A 258 -19.68 1.33 -11.72
N PRO A 259 -19.91 1.62 -13.01
CA PRO A 259 -19.73 0.63 -14.09
C PRO A 259 -18.25 0.20 -14.27
N LEU A 260 -17.32 0.88 -13.60
CA LEU A 260 -15.90 0.50 -13.56
C LEU A 260 -15.58 -0.51 -12.44
N VAL A 261 -16.53 -0.77 -11.53
CA VAL A 261 -16.42 -1.81 -10.50
C VAL A 261 -16.93 -3.13 -11.06
N VAL A 262 -16.04 -4.11 -11.18
CA VAL A 262 -16.32 -5.44 -11.75
C VAL A 262 -16.39 -6.50 -10.66
N VAL A 263 -15.62 -6.33 -9.59
CA VAL A 263 -15.60 -7.26 -8.44
C VAL A 263 -15.83 -6.51 -7.13
N ASN A 264 -16.53 -7.16 -6.18
CA ASN A 264 -16.83 -6.55 -4.89
C ASN A 264 -15.66 -6.64 -3.90
N LYS A 265 -14.63 -7.41 -4.23
CA LYS A 265 -13.42 -7.53 -3.40
C LYS A 265 -12.18 -7.79 -4.23
N ASN A 266 -11.06 -7.30 -3.77
CA ASN A 266 -9.74 -7.64 -4.26
C ASN A 266 -8.91 -8.26 -3.15
N GLU A 267 -8.11 -9.26 -3.48
CA GLU A 267 -7.17 -9.86 -2.55
C GLU A 267 -5.88 -10.29 -3.25
N GLY A 268 -4.79 -10.30 -2.52
CA GLY A 268 -3.51 -10.67 -3.09
C GLY A 268 -2.40 -10.72 -2.08
N TRP A 269 -1.19 -10.96 -2.62
CA TRP A 269 0.05 -11.04 -1.88
C TRP A 269 1.08 -10.13 -2.52
N VAL A 270 1.89 -9.50 -1.68
CA VAL A 270 3.10 -8.78 -2.07
C VAL A 270 4.25 -9.32 -1.24
N PHE A 271 5.35 -9.65 -1.91
CA PHE A 271 6.59 -10.11 -1.31
C PHE A 271 7.68 -9.09 -1.61
N GLY A 272 8.60 -8.91 -0.70
CA GLY A 272 9.73 -8.04 -0.95
C GLY A 272 10.95 -8.39 -0.15
N ILE A 273 12.09 -8.04 -0.74
CA ILE A 273 13.41 -8.13 -0.14
C ILE A 273 14.01 -6.73 -0.17
N ILE A 274 14.51 -6.28 0.97
CA ILE A 274 15.22 -5.02 1.11
C ILE A 274 16.68 -5.35 1.39
N LEU A 275 17.57 -4.84 0.55
CA LEU A 275 19.00 -5.01 0.69
C LEU A 275 19.68 -3.65 0.86
N ALA A 276 20.23 -3.39 2.03
CA ALA A 276 21.08 -2.24 2.27
C ALA A 276 22.45 -2.48 1.65
N LEU A 277 22.85 -1.58 0.74
CA LEU A 277 24.14 -1.62 0.05
C LEU A 277 25.21 -0.79 0.77
N ALA A 278 24.78 0.25 1.48
CA ALA A 278 25.63 1.11 2.29
C ALA A 278 24.85 1.64 3.49
N ALA A 279 25.51 1.76 4.63
CA ALA A 279 24.93 2.25 5.87
C ALA A 279 26.02 2.95 6.71
N SER A 280 25.60 3.84 7.62
CA SER A 280 26.53 4.49 8.55
C SER A 280 26.95 3.52 9.66
N ASP A 281 28.17 3.71 10.19
CA ASP A 281 28.62 3.07 11.42
C ASP A 281 28.00 3.73 12.68
N ALA A 282 27.52 4.98 12.53
CA ALA A 282 26.83 5.69 13.60
C ALA A 282 25.44 5.13 13.79
N SER A 283 25.08 4.79 15.02
CA SER A 283 23.76 4.28 15.37
C SER A 283 22.89 5.33 16.06
N VAL A 284 21.59 5.26 15.81
CA VAL A 284 20.59 6.07 16.51
C VAL A 284 19.77 5.13 17.39
N THR A 285 19.72 5.44 18.67
CA THR A 285 18.88 4.71 19.63
C THR A 285 17.45 5.20 19.50
N ARG A 286 16.52 4.30 19.21
CA ARG A 286 15.09 4.63 19.23
C ARG A 286 14.69 5.01 20.66
N ARG A 287 14.17 6.22 20.87
CA ARG A 287 13.52 6.53 22.16
C ARG A 287 12.33 5.58 22.33
N LYS A 288 12.28 4.96 23.52
CA LYS A 288 11.14 4.12 23.94
C LYS A 288 9.90 4.95 24.10
#